data_39fa8c232f3f778355ce34e1e969d79f
#
_entry.id   39fa8c232f3f778355ce34e1e969d79f
#
_cell.length_a   1.000
_cell.length_b   1.000
_cell.length_c   1.000
_cell.angle_alpha   90.00
_cell.angle_beta   90.00
_cell.angle_gamma   90.00
#
_symmetry.space_group_name_H-M   'P 1'
#
loop_
_entity.id
_entity.type
_entity.pdbx_description
1 polymer ?
#
loop_
_entity_poly.entity_id
_entity_poly.type
_entity_poly.pdbx_seq_one_letter_code
_entity_poly.pdbx_strand_id
1 'polypeptide(L)'
;GGYGCLHSALKYPSTFSKVGAFSAGDKADSVFVNDNSTKAKNRILLFGDKDIHNTDYCLTYLADKLIADNKKALAPDIYHACGSLDPWLDMNHIVRDYFLEHNDFYNYTYDELEGLGHEWKFWDIELQKFLDYAGLPVVK
;
A
#
# COMPACT_ATOMS: atom_id res chain seq x y z
N GLY A 1 -6.53 5.96 -2.91
CA GLY A 1 -6.87 5.63 -1.50
C GLY A 1 -5.88 4.65 -0.89
N GLY A 2 -5.53 3.56 -1.57
CA GLY A 2 -4.71 2.48 -1.02
C GLY A 2 -3.34 2.93 -0.48
N TYR A 3 -2.62 3.78 -1.22
CA TYR A 3 -1.39 4.39 -0.71
C TYR A 3 -1.64 5.15 0.60
N GLY A 4 -2.69 5.98 0.66
CA GLY A 4 -3.00 6.76 1.85
C GLY A 4 -3.34 5.91 3.07
N CYS A 5 -4.07 4.80 2.88
CA CYS A 5 -4.39 3.85 3.94
C CYS A 5 -3.12 3.20 4.51
N LEU A 6 -2.27 2.64 3.63
CA LEU A 6 -1.04 1.97 4.05
C LEU A 6 -0.05 2.95 4.67
N HIS A 7 0.11 4.15 4.08
CA HIS A 7 0.92 5.22 4.63
C HIS A 7 0.47 5.61 6.05
N SER A 8 -0.83 5.78 6.27
CA SER A 8 -1.37 6.16 7.58
C SER A 8 -1.15 5.07 8.62
N ALA A 9 -1.35 3.79 8.24
CA ALA A 9 -1.14 2.67 9.15
C ALA A 9 0.33 2.50 9.56
N LEU A 10 1.26 2.66 8.62
CA LEU A 10 2.69 2.59 8.91
C LEU A 10 3.20 3.80 9.70
N LYS A 11 2.67 4.98 9.44
CA LYS A 11 3.08 6.22 10.12
C LYS A 11 2.52 6.33 11.53
N TYR A 12 1.31 5.80 11.76
CA TYR A 12 0.60 5.87 13.04
C TYR A 12 0.21 4.48 13.54
N PRO A 13 1.18 3.57 13.77
CA PRO A 13 0.92 2.17 14.05
C PRO A 13 0.18 1.93 15.38
N SER A 14 0.24 2.86 16.32
CA SER A 14 -0.55 2.79 17.56
C SER A 14 -2.05 3.05 17.35
N THR A 15 -2.43 3.57 16.19
CA THR A 15 -3.82 3.93 15.87
C THR A 15 -4.51 2.85 15.03
N PHE A 16 -3.77 2.23 14.11
CA PHE A 16 -4.29 1.28 13.12
C PHE A 16 -3.64 -0.08 13.30
N SER A 17 -4.41 -1.05 13.79
CA SER A 17 -3.94 -2.43 13.96
C SER A 17 -4.09 -3.29 12.70
N LYS A 18 -4.98 -2.89 11.77
CA LYS A 18 -5.22 -3.58 10.49
C LYS A 18 -5.42 -2.57 9.38
N VAL A 19 -5.00 -2.91 8.17
CA VAL A 19 -5.18 -2.07 6.99
C VAL A 19 -5.50 -2.89 5.75
N GLY A 20 -6.53 -2.47 5.02
CA GLY A 20 -6.82 -2.91 3.65
C GLY A 20 -6.31 -1.87 2.66
N ALA A 21 -5.34 -2.22 1.85
CA ALA A 21 -4.68 -1.33 0.91
C ALA A 21 -4.87 -1.82 -0.53
N PHE A 22 -5.79 -1.21 -1.27
CA PHE A 22 -6.13 -1.63 -2.62
C PHE A 22 -5.49 -0.70 -3.64
N SER A 23 -4.78 -1.27 -4.62
CA SER A 23 -4.03 -0.51 -5.64
C SER A 23 -3.04 0.49 -4.99
N ALA A 24 -2.23 0.02 -4.04
CA ALA A 24 -1.46 0.84 -3.09
C ALA A 24 0.02 0.98 -3.46
N GLY A 25 0.34 1.13 -4.73
CA GLY A 25 1.74 1.31 -5.14
C GLY A 25 2.43 2.49 -4.45
N ASP A 26 3.73 2.36 -4.15
CA ASP A 26 4.52 3.40 -3.52
C ASP A 26 4.68 4.62 -4.45
N LYS A 27 4.54 5.80 -3.88
CA LYS A 27 4.70 7.05 -4.64
C LYS A 27 6.15 7.38 -4.93
N ALA A 28 7.09 6.82 -4.17
CA ALA A 28 8.52 6.95 -4.43
C ALA A 28 8.92 6.26 -5.75
N ASP A 29 8.32 5.12 -6.05
CA ASP A 29 8.58 4.31 -7.24
C ASP A 29 7.74 4.71 -8.45
N SER A 30 7.01 5.83 -8.38
CA SER A 30 6.15 6.23 -9.48
C SER A 30 6.99 6.57 -10.72
N VAL A 31 6.86 5.76 -11.75
CA VAL A 31 7.53 5.84 -13.06
C VAL A 31 7.24 7.17 -13.78
N PHE A 32 6.28 7.93 -13.28
CA PHE A 32 5.81 9.20 -13.87
C PHE A 32 6.70 10.40 -13.54
N VAL A 33 7.84 10.21 -12.92
CA VAL A 33 8.78 11.30 -12.54
C VAL A 33 9.31 12.04 -13.78
N ASN A 34 9.42 11.34 -14.92
CA ASN A 34 9.95 11.89 -16.17
C ASN A 34 8.88 12.08 -17.26
N ASP A 35 7.61 11.90 -16.94
CA ASP A 35 6.50 12.05 -17.88
C ASP A 35 5.86 13.45 -17.71
N ASN A 36 5.63 14.16 -18.82
CA ASN A 36 4.88 15.43 -18.84
C ASN A 36 3.37 15.28 -18.60
N SER A 37 2.93 14.10 -18.16
CA SER A 37 1.52 13.85 -17.86
C SER A 37 1.02 14.67 -16.66
N THR A 38 -0.29 14.83 -16.59
CA THR A 38 -0.95 15.47 -15.44
C THR A 38 -0.61 14.76 -14.12
N LYS A 39 -0.39 13.44 -14.16
CA LYS A 39 -0.03 12.63 -12.97
C LYS A 39 1.37 12.98 -12.45
N ALA A 40 2.35 13.11 -13.34
CA ALA A 40 3.70 13.54 -12.97
C ALA A 40 3.70 14.97 -12.38
N LYS A 41 2.95 15.88 -13.00
CA LYS A 41 2.79 17.24 -12.48
C LYS A 41 2.15 17.26 -11.09
N ASN A 42 1.14 16.44 -10.87
CA ASN A 42 0.49 16.33 -9.56
C ASN A 42 1.45 15.74 -8.50
N ARG A 43 2.32 14.77 -8.86
CA ARG A 43 3.34 14.26 -7.96
C ARG A 43 4.31 15.37 -7.54
N ILE A 44 4.81 16.15 -8.51
CA ILE A 44 5.71 17.28 -8.24
C ILE A 44 5.03 18.33 -7.35
N LEU A 45 3.75 18.61 -7.57
CA LEU A 45 2.99 19.54 -6.73
C LEU A 45 2.82 19.04 -5.28
N LEU A 46 2.69 17.72 -5.08
CA LEU A 46 2.47 17.13 -3.76
C LEU A 46 3.78 16.89 -3.00
N PHE A 47 4.83 16.45 -3.68
CA PHE A 47 6.06 15.97 -3.05
C PHE A 47 7.33 16.74 -3.49
N GLY A 48 7.21 17.65 -4.46
CA GLY A 48 8.34 18.30 -5.11
C GLY A 48 9.01 17.40 -6.18
N ASP A 49 10.11 17.88 -6.72
CA ASP A 49 10.94 17.18 -7.73
C ASP A 49 12.06 16.32 -7.12
N LYS A 50 12.07 16.20 -5.79
CA LYS A 50 13.11 15.48 -5.05
C LYS A 50 12.81 13.98 -5.01
N ASP A 51 13.87 13.20 -4.83
CA ASP A 51 13.76 11.81 -4.41
C ASP A 51 13.13 11.73 -3.02
N ILE A 52 12.09 10.91 -2.88
CA ILE A 52 11.33 10.75 -1.65
C ILE A 52 11.50 9.37 -1.00
N HIS A 53 12.38 8.49 -1.54
CA HIS A 53 12.61 7.13 -1.01
C HIS A 53 13.05 7.12 0.46
N ASN A 54 13.80 8.13 0.90
CA ASN A 54 14.28 8.24 2.28
C ASN A 54 13.46 9.27 3.08
N THR A 55 12.18 9.35 2.84
CA THR A 55 11.27 10.27 3.53
C THR A 55 10.02 9.55 4.02
N ASP A 56 9.28 10.19 4.92
CA ASP A 56 8.01 9.69 5.42
C ASP A 56 6.91 9.56 4.33
N TYR A 57 7.17 9.93 3.09
CA TYR A 57 6.26 9.71 1.96
C TYR A 57 6.48 8.37 1.26
N CYS A 58 7.57 7.66 1.54
CA CYS A 58 7.87 6.34 1.02
C CYS A 58 7.34 5.26 1.97
N LEU A 59 6.57 4.30 1.45
CA LEU A 59 5.95 3.24 2.26
C LEU A 59 6.99 2.30 2.83
N THR A 60 7.95 1.87 2.01
CA THR A 60 9.02 0.97 2.44
C THR A 60 9.93 1.63 3.48
N TYR A 61 10.22 2.92 3.34
CA TYR A 61 10.96 3.68 4.35
C TYR A 61 10.24 3.75 5.70
N LEU A 62 8.92 3.98 5.71
CA LEU A 62 8.13 3.94 6.94
C LEU A 62 8.13 2.55 7.58
N ALA A 63 8.07 1.51 6.76
CA ALA A 63 8.14 0.14 7.23
C ALA A 63 9.52 -0.18 7.83
N ASP A 64 10.61 0.22 7.17
CA ASP A 64 11.98 0.08 7.70
C ASP A 64 12.16 0.77 9.05
N LYS A 65 11.53 1.93 9.25
CA LYS A 65 11.57 2.63 10.56
C LYS A 65 10.94 1.79 11.68
N LEU A 66 9.82 1.09 11.41
CA LEU A 66 9.19 0.22 12.40
C LEU A 66 10.08 -0.98 12.75
N ILE A 67 10.77 -1.54 11.76
CA ILE A 67 11.75 -2.61 11.96
C ILE A 67 12.93 -2.09 12.79
N ALA A 68 13.54 -0.99 12.39
CA ALA A 68 14.70 -0.39 13.08
C ALA A 68 14.38 0.01 14.53
N ASP A 69 13.17 0.48 14.79
CA ASP A 69 12.69 0.82 16.12
C ASP A 69 12.23 -0.41 16.94
N ASN A 70 12.32 -1.61 16.39
CA ASN A 70 11.85 -2.86 17.00
C ASN A 70 10.38 -2.82 17.46
N LYS A 71 9.51 -2.19 16.65
CA LYS A 71 8.09 -1.97 16.95
C LYS A 71 7.17 -3.05 16.39
N LYS A 72 7.61 -4.30 16.35
CA LYS A 72 6.82 -5.42 15.78
C LYS A 72 5.43 -5.54 16.43
N ALA A 73 5.30 -5.34 17.73
CA ALA A 73 4.01 -5.43 18.42
C ALA A 73 3.00 -4.33 18.01
N LEU A 74 3.45 -3.28 17.35
CA LEU A 74 2.62 -2.20 16.82
C LEU A 74 2.45 -2.28 15.30
N ALA A 75 3.17 -3.18 14.62
CA ALA A 75 3.07 -3.32 13.17
C ALA A 75 1.63 -3.71 12.79
N PRO A 76 1.00 -3.03 11.82
CA PRO A 76 -0.36 -3.38 11.41
C PRO A 76 -0.39 -4.71 10.67
N ASP A 77 -1.49 -5.45 10.81
CA ASP A 77 -1.81 -6.54 9.89
C ASP A 77 -2.19 -5.93 8.54
N ILE A 78 -1.55 -6.35 7.46
CA ILE A 78 -1.69 -5.73 6.15
C ILE A 78 -2.36 -6.69 5.17
N TYR A 79 -3.51 -6.30 4.65
CA TYR A 79 -4.15 -6.90 3.49
C TYR A 79 -3.96 -5.96 2.29
N HIS A 80 -3.12 -6.38 1.34
CA HIS A 80 -2.81 -5.60 0.14
C HIS A 80 -3.37 -6.32 -1.09
N ALA A 81 -4.04 -5.59 -1.97
CA ALA A 81 -4.58 -6.18 -3.19
C ALA A 81 -4.41 -5.25 -4.41
N CYS A 82 -4.26 -5.86 -5.58
CA CYS A 82 -4.20 -5.16 -6.85
C CYS A 82 -4.86 -5.96 -7.96
N GLY A 83 -5.47 -5.30 -8.92
CA GLY A 83 -5.96 -5.95 -10.13
C GLY A 83 -4.82 -6.20 -11.12
N SER A 84 -4.82 -7.35 -11.82
CA SER A 84 -3.76 -7.72 -12.77
C SER A 84 -3.68 -6.79 -14.00
N LEU A 85 -4.71 -5.99 -14.25
CA LEU A 85 -4.74 -4.97 -15.30
C LEU A 85 -4.62 -3.53 -14.75
N ASP A 86 -4.27 -3.37 -13.47
CA ASP A 86 -4.06 -2.05 -12.87
C ASP A 86 -2.83 -1.37 -13.50
N PRO A 87 -2.93 -0.12 -13.98
CA PRO A 87 -1.79 0.58 -14.58
C PRO A 87 -0.63 0.86 -13.60
N TRP A 88 -0.83 0.59 -12.33
CA TRP A 88 0.20 0.71 -11.28
C TRP A 88 0.60 -0.64 -10.67
N LEU A 89 0.32 -1.74 -11.38
CA LEU A 89 0.62 -3.09 -10.91
C LEU A 89 2.10 -3.23 -10.53
N ASP A 90 3.02 -2.74 -11.37
CA ASP A 90 4.46 -2.83 -11.10
C ASP A 90 4.86 -2.18 -9.76
N MET A 91 4.26 -1.01 -9.44
CA MET A 91 4.51 -0.35 -8.15
C MET A 91 3.89 -1.11 -6.97
N ASN A 92 2.75 -1.80 -7.20
CA ASN A 92 2.15 -2.67 -6.19
C ASN A 92 3.01 -3.91 -5.97
N HIS A 93 3.64 -4.46 -7.01
CA HIS A 93 4.56 -5.58 -6.90
C HIS A 93 5.82 -5.22 -6.10
N ILE A 94 6.37 -4.01 -6.26
CA ILE A 94 7.50 -3.53 -5.44
C ILE A 94 7.11 -3.55 -3.95
N VAL A 95 5.94 -3.00 -3.60
CA VAL A 95 5.43 -2.99 -2.23
C VAL A 95 5.17 -4.43 -1.73
N ARG A 96 4.57 -5.27 -2.56
CA ARG A 96 4.34 -6.69 -2.27
C ARG A 96 5.63 -7.41 -1.93
N ASP A 97 6.62 -7.31 -2.80
CA ASP A 97 7.88 -8.03 -2.68
C ASP A 97 8.63 -7.59 -1.42
N TYR A 98 8.62 -6.29 -1.10
CA TYR A 98 9.17 -5.77 0.14
C TYR A 98 8.52 -6.42 1.38
N PHE A 99 7.18 -6.45 1.47
CA PHE A 99 6.52 -7.03 2.64
C PHE A 99 6.62 -8.55 2.71
N LEU A 100 6.73 -9.25 1.57
CA LEU A 100 7.01 -10.69 1.55
C LEU A 100 8.43 -11.01 2.04
N GLU A 101 9.42 -10.18 1.74
CA GLU A 101 10.77 -10.31 2.28
C GLU A 101 10.85 -10.05 3.80
N HIS A 102 9.89 -9.30 4.35
CA HIS A 102 9.81 -8.96 5.78
C HIS A 102 8.63 -9.62 6.49
N ASN A 103 8.20 -10.80 6.03
CA ASN A 103 7.05 -11.52 6.59
C ASN A 103 7.31 -12.09 8.01
N ASP A 104 8.56 -12.11 8.46
CA ASP A 104 8.94 -12.38 9.83
C ASP A 104 8.59 -11.23 10.79
N PHE A 105 8.47 -10.01 10.26
CA PHE A 105 8.10 -8.81 11.02
C PHE A 105 6.64 -8.41 10.82
N TYR A 106 6.13 -8.43 9.58
CA TYR A 106 4.77 -8.03 9.23
C TYR A 106 3.85 -9.24 8.99
N ASN A 107 2.64 -9.19 9.53
CA ASN A 107 1.56 -10.10 9.09
C ASN A 107 0.98 -9.52 7.79
N TYR A 108 1.41 -10.07 6.65
CA TYR A 108 1.12 -9.54 5.33
C TYR A 108 0.43 -10.58 4.43
N THR A 109 -0.65 -10.15 3.79
CA THR A 109 -1.40 -10.92 2.78
C THR A 109 -1.50 -10.09 1.51
N TYR A 110 -1.21 -10.72 0.38
CA TYR A 110 -1.40 -10.12 -0.95
C TYR A 110 -2.39 -10.91 -1.78
N ASP A 111 -3.32 -10.20 -2.43
CA ASP A 111 -4.26 -10.78 -3.39
C ASP A 111 -4.18 -10.04 -4.73
N GLU A 112 -4.12 -10.79 -5.84
CA GLU A 112 -4.11 -10.23 -7.18
C GLU A 112 -5.28 -10.78 -7.97
N LEU A 113 -6.24 -9.91 -8.29
CA LEU A 113 -7.44 -10.28 -9.05
C LEU A 113 -7.19 -10.22 -10.55
N GLU A 114 -7.23 -11.38 -11.16
CA GLU A 114 -7.06 -11.53 -12.59
C GLU A 114 -8.17 -10.83 -13.40
N GLY A 115 -7.79 -10.12 -14.46
CA GLY A 115 -8.68 -9.49 -15.42
C GLY A 115 -9.37 -8.22 -14.95
N LEU A 116 -9.03 -7.71 -13.76
CA LEU A 116 -9.55 -6.45 -13.24
C LEU A 116 -8.44 -5.39 -13.15
N GLY A 117 -8.83 -4.13 -13.35
CA GLY A 117 -7.93 -2.98 -13.30
C GLY A 117 -8.20 -2.06 -12.10
N HIS A 118 -7.88 -0.78 -12.27
CA HIS A 118 -8.11 0.28 -11.28
C HIS A 118 -9.56 0.74 -11.32
N GLU A 119 -10.48 -0.06 -10.80
CA GLU A 119 -11.92 0.11 -10.99
C GLU A 119 -12.75 -0.32 -9.77
N TRP A 120 -13.97 0.19 -9.67
CA TRP A 120 -14.89 -0.06 -8.56
C TRP A 120 -15.22 -1.55 -8.37
N LYS A 121 -15.38 -2.31 -9.46
CA LYS A 121 -15.64 -3.75 -9.39
C LYS A 121 -14.55 -4.50 -8.63
N PHE A 122 -13.28 -4.14 -8.86
CA PHE A 122 -12.14 -4.67 -8.12
C PHE A 122 -12.24 -4.29 -6.63
N TRP A 123 -12.43 -3.02 -6.33
CA TRP A 123 -12.46 -2.56 -4.93
C TRP A 123 -13.65 -3.12 -4.13
N ASP A 124 -14.81 -3.31 -4.74
CA ASP A 124 -15.98 -3.90 -4.08
C ASP A 124 -15.72 -5.36 -3.68
N ILE A 125 -15.07 -6.14 -4.54
CA ILE A 125 -14.68 -7.52 -4.25
C ILE A 125 -13.65 -7.57 -3.11
N GLU A 126 -12.60 -6.76 -3.23
CA GLU A 126 -11.51 -6.75 -2.26
C GLU A 126 -11.93 -6.18 -0.90
N LEU A 127 -12.87 -5.24 -0.88
CA LEU A 127 -13.43 -4.75 0.38
C LEU A 127 -14.13 -5.88 1.16
N GLN A 128 -14.91 -6.74 0.49
CA GLN A 128 -15.56 -7.87 1.14
C GLN A 128 -14.54 -8.86 1.72
N LYS A 129 -13.50 -9.21 0.96
CA LYS A 129 -12.43 -10.07 1.43
C LYS A 129 -11.65 -9.45 2.60
N PHE A 130 -11.40 -8.15 2.55
CA PHE A 130 -10.75 -7.44 3.66
C PHE A 130 -11.60 -7.42 4.93
N LEU A 131 -12.92 -7.27 4.83
CA LEU A 131 -13.83 -7.33 5.99
C LEU A 131 -13.78 -8.70 6.66
N ASP A 132 -13.74 -9.78 5.87
CA ASP A 132 -13.55 -11.14 6.37
C ASP A 132 -12.15 -11.30 7.02
N TYR A 133 -11.10 -10.84 6.36
CA TYR A 133 -9.73 -10.83 6.89
C TYR A 133 -9.64 -10.05 8.22
N ALA A 134 -10.32 -8.94 8.31
CA ALA A 134 -10.36 -8.12 9.52
C ALA A 134 -11.14 -8.77 10.67
N GLY A 135 -11.90 -9.83 10.39
CA GLY A 135 -12.73 -10.52 11.38
C GLY A 135 -13.98 -9.73 11.78
N LEU A 136 -14.47 -8.86 10.90
CA LEU A 136 -15.68 -8.09 11.15
C LEU A 136 -16.90 -8.97 10.90
N PRO A 137 -17.92 -8.93 11.79
CA PRO A 137 -19.12 -9.74 11.62
C PRO A 137 -19.89 -9.32 10.37
N VAL A 138 -20.17 -10.29 9.50
CA VAL A 138 -21.12 -10.09 8.39
C VAL A 138 -22.52 -9.96 8.99
N VAL A 139 -23.12 -8.79 8.93
CA VAL A 139 -24.53 -8.60 9.25
C VAL A 139 -25.33 -9.23 8.10
N LYS A 140 -25.96 -10.36 8.38
CA LYS A 140 -26.90 -11.03 7.45
C LYS A 140 -28.24 -10.31 7.43
#